data_6b4adbdf0e572a9125861f5f27d26009
#
_entry.id   6b4adbdf0e572a9125861f5f27d26009
#
_cell.length_a   1.000
_cell.length_b   1.000
_cell.length_c   1.000
_cell.angle_alpha   90.00
_cell.angle_beta   90.00
_cell.angle_gamma   90.00
#
_symmetry.space_group_name_H-M   'P 1'
#
loop_
_entity.id
_entity.type
_entity.pdbx_description
1 polymer ?
#
loop_
_entity_poly.entity_id
_entity_poly.type
_entity_poly.pdbx_seq_one_letter_code
_entity_poly.pdbx_strand_id
1 'polypeptide(L)'
;MLSWRCHGLLLHAPVMSEERSIGFLRLVEACAQPGCPVCRCVIRDSRSYLDALLYEQVTDPDTRRAIRVSWGFCNWHTWMLLEIEHAIFGSAIIYEDLVRLALSRTEPLGERAERTRPRGWLSTLLGRRRRSSSVMGYRGRAECPACAAAADTERRDLATLVTLIEDGDLAAAYAQSDGLCVPHLFAVLEHDGERREARLLVDRTREKWARLGREISSFVSKHDYRNHEPYTQAEAASYARAFEMLAGAKSVFGNDLHARRSTPVARTLPT
;
A
#
# COMPACT_ATOMS: atom_id res chain seq x y z
N MET A 1 -4.82 50.10 -50.49
CA MET A 1 -3.77 49.31 -49.84
C MET A 1 -4.14 49.14 -48.38
N LEU A 2 -4.86 48.08 -48.01
CA LEU A 2 -5.32 47.83 -46.66
C LEU A 2 -4.63 46.50 -46.22
N SER A 3 -3.69 46.64 -45.26
CA SER A 3 -2.92 45.56 -44.64
C SER A 3 -3.74 44.93 -43.53
N TRP A 4 -4.15 43.69 -43.71
CA TRP A 4 -4.74 42.85 -42.66
C TRP A 4 -3.64 42.15 -41.86
N ARG A 5 -3.45 42.54 -40.59
CA ARG A 5 -2.63 41.80 -39.64
C ARG A 5 -3.52 40.76 -38.97
N CYS A 6 -3.32 39.50 -39.31
CA CYS A 6 -3.84 38.36 -38.55
C CYS A 6 -3.03 38.20 -37.26
N HIS A 7 -3.65 38.51 -36.13
CA HIS A 7 -3.13 38.09 -34.81
C HIS A 7 -3.55 36.63 -34.59
N GLY A 8 -2.59 35.72 -34.81
CA GLY A 8 -2.76 34.32 -34.42
C GLY A 8 -2.69 34.18 -32.90
N LEU A 9 -3.81 33.93 -32.26
CA LEU A 9 -3.86 33.40 -30.90
C LEU A 9 -3.39 31.94 -30.95
N LEU A 10 -2.12 31.71 -30.62
CA LEU A 10 -1.62 30.40 -30.30
C LEU A 10 -2.20 30.01 -28.92
N LEU A 11 -3.26 29.22 -28.93
CA LEU A 11 -3.71 28.48 -27.77
C LEU A 11 -2.61 27.51 -27.39
N HIS A 12 -1.87 27.83 -26.34
CA HIS A 12 -0.97 26.91 -25.70
C HIS A 12 -1.82 25.85 -25.02
N ALA A 13 -2.03 24.70 -25.70
CA ALA A 13 -2.44 23.47 -25.03
C ALA A 13 -1.32 23.10 -24.05
N PRO A 14 -1.61 22.82 -22.78
CA PRO A 14 -0.59 22.37 -21.86
C PRO A 14 -0.04 21.05 -22.38
N VAL A 15 1.24 21.00 -22.70
CA VAL A 15 1.96 19.76 -23.00
C VAL A 15 1.97 18.94 -21.71
N MET A 16 1.06 17.96 -21.64
CA MET A 16 1.07 16.98 -20.57
C MET A 16 2.39 16.23 -20.64
N SER A 17 3.18 16.23 -19.58
CA SER A 17 4.40 15.43 -19.51
C SER A 17 4.05 13.94 -19.65
N GLU A 18 4.88 13.16 -20.33
CA GLU A 18 4.66 11.74 -20.62
C GLU A 18 4.37 10.91 -19.35
N GLU A 19 5.00 11.23 -18.23
CA GLU A 19 4.72 10.65 -16.92
C GLU A 19 3.31 10.97 -16.38
N ARG A 20 2.77 12.17 -16.66
CA ARG A 20 1.40 12.53 -16.28
C ARG A 20 0.38 11.72 -17.08
N SER A 21 0.65 11.44 -18.34
CA SER A 21 -0.25 10.65 -19.19
C SER A 21 -0.32 9.17 -18.74
N ILE A 22 0.79 8.56 -18.33
CA ILE A 22 0.82 7.17 -17.87
C ILE A 22 0.08 7.01 -16.54
N GLY A 23 0.35 7.87 -15.55
CA GLY A 23 -0.35 7.84 -14.25
C GLY A 23 -1.85 8.07 -14.40
N PHE A 24 -2.25 9.01 -15.26
CA PHE A 24 -3.64 9.28 -15.59
C PHE A 24 -4.34 8.05 -16.18
N LEU A 25 -3.78 7.45 -17.24
CA LEU A 25 -4.36 6.27 -17.89
C LEU A 25 -4.49 5.09 -16.92
N ARG A 26 -3.49 4.88 -16.09
CA ARG A 26 -3.51 3.84 -15.04
C ARG A 26 -4.64 4.02 -14.03
N LEU A 27 -4.90 5.26 -13.61
CA LEU A 27 -6.00 5.59 -12.71
C LEU A 27 -7.36 5.37 -13.38
N VAL A 28 -7.51 5.77 -14.64
CA VAL A 28 -8.74 5.54 -15.42
C VAL A 28 -9.01 4.03 -15.54
N GLU A 29 -8.00 3.23 -15.89
CA GLU A 29 -8.10 1.76 -15.95
C GLU A 29 -8.44 1.15 -14.57
N ALA A 30 -7.81 1.66 -13.50
CA ALA A 30 -8.06 1.19 -12.15
C ALA A 30 -9.48 1.51 -11.66
N CYS A 31 -10.06 2.63 -12.11
CA CYS A 31 -11.45 2.98 -11.83
C CYS A 31 -12.48 2.00 -12.43
N ALA A 32 -12.12 1.30 -13.49
CA ALA A 32 -12.97 0.27 -14.09
C ALA A 32 -12.95 -1.06 -13.32
N GLN A 33 -12.05 -1.23 -12.36
CA GLN A 33 -11.94 -2.42 -11.53
C GLN A 33 -12.75 -2.27 -10.23
N PRO A 34 -13.27 -3.37 -9.66
CA PRO A 34 -13.90 -3.32 -8.34
C PRO A 34 -12.94 -2.84 -7.26
N GLY A 35 -13.46 -2.08 -6.29
CA GLY A 35 -12.71 -1.60 -5.14
C GLY A 35 -12.03 -0.24 -5.36
N CYS A 36 -11.12 0.10 -4.48
CA CYS A 36 -10.43 1.39 -4.49
C CYS A 36 -9.42 1.50 -5.64
N PRO A 37 -9.52 2.51 -6.55
CA PRO A 37 -8.61 2.64 -7.69
C PRO A 37 -7.13 2.74 -7.30
N VAL A 38 -6.82 3.50 -6.25
CA VAL A 38 -5.44 3.65 -5.76
C VAL A 38 -4.90 2.32 -5.22
N CYS A 39 -5.72 1.54 -4.50
CA CYS A 39 -5.32 0.18 -4.11
C CYS A 39 -4.96 -0.69 -5.33
N ARG A 40 -5.72 -0.60 -6.41
CA ARG A 40 -5.45 -1.37 -7.65
C ARG A 40 -4.14 -0.95 -8.29
N CYS A 41 -3.85 0.35 -8.33
CA CYS A 41 -2.57 0.85 -8.81
C CYS A 41 -1.40 0.34 -7.94
N VAL A 42 -1.51 0.45 -6.62
CA VAL A 42 -0.47 0.02 -5.68
C VAL A 42 -0.18 -1.48 -5.80
N ILE A 43 -1.21 -2.33 -5.90
CA ILE A 43 -1.03 -3.78 -6.09
C ILE A 43 -0.31 -4.08 -7.41
N ARG A 44 -0.76 -3.47 -8.50
CA ARG A 44 -0.15 -3.66 -9.82
C ARG A 44 1.31 -3.25 -9.83
N ASP A 45 1.61 -2.06 -9.31
CA ASP A 45 2.97 -1.52 -9.33
C ASP A 45 3.90 -2.28 -8.38
N SER A 46 3.39 -2.78 -7.24
CA SER A 46 4.14 -3.68 -6.36
C SER A 46 4.52 -4.98 -7.07
N ARG A 47 3.60 -5.58 -7.82
CA ARG A 47 3.89 -6.77 -8.63
C ARG A 47 4.92 -6.48 -9.72
N SER A 48 4.75 -5.38 -10.46
CA SER A 48 5.69 -4.97 -11.49
C SER A 48 7.09 -4.68 -10.94
N TYR A 49 7.16 -4.02 -9.77
CA TYR A 49 8.42 -3.78 -9.07
C TYR A 49 9.14 -5.08 -8.70
N LEU A 50 8.40 -6.04 -8.11
CA LEU A 50 8.97 -7.33 -7.72
C LEU A 50 9.40 -8.16 -8.94
N ASP A 51 8.61 -8.14 -10.00
CA ASP A 51 8.91 -8.82 -11.26
C ASP A 51 10.19 -8.26 -11.90
N ALA A 52 10.29 -6.94 -12.07
CA ALA A 52 11.48 -6.28 -12.58
C ALA A 52 12.72 -6.55 -11.70
N LEU A 53 12.56 -6.52 -10.38
CA LEU A 53 13.64 -6.83 -9.44
C LEU A 53 14.16 -8.26 -9.64
N LEU A 54 13.26 -9.23 -9.78
CA LEU A 54 13.63 -10.63 -9.95
C LEU A 54 14.27 -10.91 -11.32
N TYR A 55 13.89 -10.16 -12.33
CA TYR A 55 14.42 -10.34 -13.69
C TYR A 55 15.76 -9.61 -13.89
N GLU A 56 15.87 -8.36 -13.42
CA GLU A 56 16.97 -7.47 -13.79
C GLU A 56 17.99 -7.24 -12.66
N GLN A 57 17.56 -7.31 -11.38
CA GLN A 57 18.32 -6.78 -10.27
C GLN A 57 18.75 -7.81 -9.21
N VAL A 58 18.53 -9.11 -9.46
CA VAL A 58 18.87 -10.18 -8.50
C VAL A 58 20.35 -10.18 -8.11
N THR A 59 21.23 -9.83 -9.05
CA THR A 59 22.68 -9.80 -8.83
C THR A 59 23.22 -8.41 -8.48
N ASP A 60 22.38 -7.36 -8.54
CA ASP A 60 22.80 -5.99 -8.26
C ASP A 60 23.20 -5.82 -6.79
N PRO A 61 24.41 -5.29 -6.49
CA PRO A 61 24.91 -5.17 -5.12
C PRO A 61 24.09 -4.24 -4.23
N ASP A 62 23.54 -3.17 -4.76
CA ASP A 62 22.78 -2.18 -3.99
C ASP A 62 21.39 -2.71 -3.66
N THR A 63 20.72 -3.36 -4.60
CA THR A 63 19.47 -4.09 -4.40
C THR A 63 19.66 -5.18 -3.34
N ARG A 64 20.71 -5.99 -3.44
CA ARG A 64 21.00 -7.02 -2.44
C ARG A 64 21.29 -6.43 -1.06
N ARG A 65 21.99 -5.30 -1.00
CA ARG A 65 22.21 -4.58 0.26
C ARG A 65 20.91 -4.11 0.88
N ALA A 66 20.02 -3.48 0.09
CA ALA A 66 18.70 -3.04 0.54
C ALA A 66 17.87 -4.22 1.09
N ILE A 67 17.85 -5.34 0.39
CA ILE A 67 17.14 -6.56 0.82
C ILE A 67 17.75 -7.16 2.10
N ARG A 68 19.08 -7.14 2.26
CA ARG A 68 19.74 -7.64 3.50
C ARG A 68 19.45 -6.78 4.72
N VAL A 69 19.45 -5.44 4.59
CA VAL A 69 19.21 -4.54 5.74
C VAL A 69 17.76 -4.52 6.16
N SER A 70 16.83 -4.84 5.25
CA SER A 70 15.41 -5.03 5.54
C SER A 70 15.07 -6.47 5.97
N TRP A 71 16.02 -7.39 5.96
CA TRP A 71 15.80 -8.82 6.24
C TRP A 71 14.81 -9.47 5.27
N GLY A 72 14.92 -9.12 4.01
CA GLY A 72 14.00 -9.54 2.97
C GLY A 72 12.83 -8.59 2.78
N PHE A 73 11.75 -9.12 2.27
CA PHE A 73 10.51 -8.39 2.09
C PHE A 73 9.58 -8.53 3.31
N CYS A 74 8.59 -7.67 3.44
CA CYS A 74 7.54 -7.84 4.44
C CYS A 74 6.69 -9.08 4.12
N ASN A 75 5.81 -9.48 5.05
CA ASN A 75 4.98 -10.67 4.87
C ASN A 75 4.21 -10.65 3.52
N TRP A 76 3.54 -9.53 3.19
CA TRP A 76 2.78 -9.40 1.96
C TRP A 76 3.62 -9.55 0.70
N HIS A 77 4.71 -8.82 0.61
CA HIS A 77 5.58 -8.82 -0.57
C HIS A 77 6.37 -10.13 -0.71
N THR A 78 6.68 -10.80 0.41
CA THR A 78 7.28 -12.15 0.37
C THR A 78 6.33 -13.15 -0.31
N TRP A 79 5.05 -13.17 0.09
CA TRP A 79 4.10 -14.10 -0.50
C TRP A 79 3.69 -13.70 -1.93
N MET A 80 3.69 -12.41 -2.24
CA MET A 80 3.47 -11.92 -3.61
C MET A 80 4.54 -12.42 -4.60
N LEU A 81 5.79 -12.64 -4.16
CA LEU A 81 6.84 -13.23 -5.00
C LEU A 81 6.48 -14.60 -5.53
N LEU A 82 5.75 -15.42 -4.76
CA LEU A 82 5.33 -16.75 -5.19
C LEU A 82 4.19 -16.72 -6.22
N GLU A 83 3.51 -15.58 -6.34
CA GLU A 83 2.43 -15.37 -7.32
C GLU A 83 2.94 -14.86 -8.68
N ILE A 84 4.25 -14.55 -8.78
CA ILE A 84 4.90 -14.07 -10.01
C ILE A 84 5.38 -15.28 -10.81
N GLU A 85 4.93 -15.37 -12.03
CA GLU A 85 5.39 -16.39 -12.97
C GLU A 85 6.92 -16.24 -13.20
N HIS A 86 7.63 -17.35 -13.28
CA HIS A 86 9.10 -17.40 -13.48
C HIS A 86 9.95 -16.83 -12.34
N ALA A 87 9.36 -16.50 -11.19
CA ALA A 87 10.06 -15.92 -10.02
C ALA A 87 10.98 -16.93 -9.29
N ILE A 88 10.87 -18.22 -9.55
CA ILE A 88 11.47 -19.30 -8.73
C ILE A 88 12.98 -19.12 -8.58
N PHE A 89 13.71 -18.97 -9.69
CA PHE A 89 15.17 -18.91 -9.65
C PHE A 89 15.69 -17.62 -9.04
N GLY A 90 15.14 -16.47 -9.42
CA GLY A 90 15.50 -15.18 -8.84
C GLY A 90 15.21 -15.11 -7.34
N SER A 91 14.05 -15.60 -6.93
CA SER A 91 13.69 -15.69 -5.52
C SER A 91 14.64 -16.62 -4.76
N ALA A 92 15.00 -17.78 -5.32
CA ALA A 92 15.93 -18.71 -4.69
C ALA A 92 17.29 -18.07 -4.42
N ILE A 93 17.84 -17.31 -5.37
CA ILE A 93 19.12 -16.58 -5.20
C ILE A 93 19.05 -15.59 -4.04
N ILE A 94 17.95 -14.81 -3.97
CA ILE A 94 17.77 -13.81 -2.90
C ILE A 94 17.62 -14.52 -1.55
N TYR A 95 16.77 -15.53 -1.48
CA TYR A 95 16.49 -16.20 -0.20
C TYR A 95 17.62 -17.12 0.27
N GLU A 96 18.43 -17.67 -0.63
CA GLU A 96 19.69 -18.33 -0.26
C GLU A 96 20.61 -17.38 0.52
N ASP A 97 20.77 -16.16 0.03
CA ASP A 97 21.56 -15.13 0.70
C ASP A 97 20.98 -14.73 2.07
N LEU A 98 19.65 -14.56 2.16
CA LEU A 98 18.98 -14.25 3.42
C LEU A 98 19.07 -15.39 4.44
N VAL A 99 18.98 -16.64 4.00
CA VAL A 99 19.18 -17.81 4.88
C VAL A 99 20.61 -17.84 5.41
N ARG A 100 21.63 -17.60 4.57
CA ARG A 100 23.01 -17.49 5.01
C ARG A 100 23.21 -16.34 6.01
N LEU A 101 22.58 -15.19 5.76
CA LEU A 101 22.58 -14.05 6.68
C LEU A 101 21.96 -14.46 8.03
N ALA A 102 20.82 -15.12 8.03
CA ALA A 102 20.17 -15.59 9.24
C ALA A 102 21.04 -16.56 10.03
N LEU A 103 21.64 -17.52 9.37
CA LEU A 103 22.59 -18.48 9.99
C LEU A 103 23.76 -17.75 10.63
N SER A 104 24.45 -16.88 9.90
CA SER A 104 25.61 -16.13 10.41
C SER A 104 25.26 -15.24 11.61
N ARG A 105 24.03 -14.76 11.71
CA ARG A 105 23.57 -13.93 12.84
C ARG A 105 23.12 -14.74 14.03
N THR A 106 22.76 -16.03 13.86
CA THR A 106 22.32 -16.93 14.93
C THR A 106 23.46 -17.74 15.52
N GLU A 107 24.53 -18.00 14.78
CA GLU A 107 25.71 -18.75 15.21
C GLU A 107 26.29 -18.29 16.57
N PRO A 108 26.51 -16.97 16.80
CA PRO A 108 27.05 -16.49 18.08
C PRO A 108 26.15 -16.71 19.28
N LEU A 109 24.84 -17.01 19.05
CA LEU A 109 23.89 -17.24 20.12
C LEU A 109 23.99 -18.65 20.69
N GLY A 110 24.26 -19.64 19.84
CA GLY A 110 24.51 -21.02 20.23
C GLY A 110 25.75 -21.12 21.13
N GLU A 111 26.88 -20.57 20.71
CA GLU A 111 28.12 -20.57 21.46
C GLU A 111 28.02 -19.79 22.80
N ARG A 112 27.26 -18.69 22.84
CA ARG A 112 27.02 -17.91 24.06
C ARG A 112 26.12 -18.65 25.06
N ALA A 113 25.14 -19.39 24.59
CA ALA A 113 24.27 -20.20 25.46
C ALA A 113 25.03 -21.31 26.16
N GLU A 114 26.02 -21.91 25.50
CA GLU A 114 26.89 -22.93 26.11
C GLU A 114 27.87 -22.33 27.12
N ARG A 115 28.43 -21.14 26.87
CA ARG A 115 29.37 -20.45 27.75
C ARG A 115 28.70 -19.77 28.96
N THR A 116 27.40 -19.54 28.96
CA THR A 116 26.63 -18.86 30.03
C THR A 116 25.85 -19.83 30.92
N ARG A 117 26.16 -21.10 30.94
CA ARG A 117 25.64 -21.99 32.01
C ARG A 117 26.07 -21.41 33.36
N PRO A 118 25.17 -20.93 34.22
CA PRO A 118 25.54 -20.27 35.48
C PRO A 118 26.24 -21.28 36.40
N ARG A 119 27.52 -21.06 36.61
CA ARG A 119 28.27 -21.69 37.70
C ARG A 119 28.03 -20.84 38.96
N GLY A 120 26.94 -21.07 39.67
CA GLY A 120 26.75 -20.48 40.98
C GLY A 120 25.40 -19.72 41.15
N TRP A 121 24.75 -20.04 42.25
CA TRP A 121 23.45 -19.51 42.69
C TRP A 121 23.45 -18.00 43.05
N LEU A 122 24.61 -17.38 43.23
CA LEU A 122 24.78 -15.97 43.63
C LEU A 122 24.55 -14.93 42.51
N SER A 123 24.47 -15.36 41.25
CA SER A 123 24.25 -14.42 40.13
C SER A 123 22.78 -13.99 39.93
N THR A 124 21.86 -14.62 40.62
CA THR A 124 20.41 -14.37 40.49
C THR A 124 19.93 -13.17 41.33
N LEU A 125 20.71 -12.71 42.34
CA LEU A 125 20.33 -11.63 43.24
C LEU A 125 20.71 -10.23 42.76
N LEU A 126 21.64 -10.08 41.85
CA LEU A 126 21.99 -8.80 41.23
C LEU A 126 21.33 -8.68 39.85
N GLY A 127 20.04 -8.41 39.85
CA GLY A 127 19.16 -8.26 38.69
C GLY A 127 19.62 -7.22 37.65
N ARG A 128 20.82 -7.38 37.12
CA ARG A 128 21.20 -6.76 35.86
C ARG A 128 20.50 -7.52 34.76
N ARG A 129 19.25 -7.16 34.47
CA ARG A 129 18.67 -7.38 33.14
C ARG A 129 19.66 -6.81 32.13
N ARG A 130 20.62 -7.64 31.69
CA ARG A 130 21.37 -7.34 30.47
C ARG A 130 20.31 -7.14 29.40
N ARG A 131 20.11 -5.87 29.00
CA ARG A 131 19.43 -5.57 27.76
C ARG A 131 20.09 -6.46 26.71
N SER A 132 19.38 -7.48 26.28
CA SER A 132 19.73 -8.23 25.09
C SER A 132 19.96 -7.17 24.01
N SER A 133 21.23 -6.88 23.74
CA SER A 133 21.60 -6.07 22.58
C SER A 133 20.78 -6.65 21.44
N SER A 134 20.04 -5.81 20.72
CA SER A 134 19.02 -6.23 19.75
C SER A 134 19.53 -7.43 18.96
N VAL A 135 19.06 -8.60 19.40
CA VAL A 135 19.54 -9.86 18.89
C VAL A 135 19.26 -9.80 17.40
N MET A 136 20.35 -9.82 16.60
CA MET A 136 20.31 -9.92 15.16
C MET A 136 19.99 -8.66 14.34
N GLY A 137 19.80 -7.46 14.91
CA GLY A 137 19.41 -6.28 14.15
C GLY A 137 18.00 -6.35 13.53
N TYR A 138 17.26 -7.43 13.78
CA TYR A 138 15.93 -7.65 13.17
C TYR A 138 14.89 -6.60 13.62
N ARG A 139 14.96 -6.14 14.86
CA ARG A 139 14.05 -5.09 15.37
C ARG A 139 14.33 -3.69 14.83
N GLY A 140 15.52 -3.44 14.33
CA GLY A 140 15.94 -2.19 13.69
C GLY A 140 16.16 -2.36 12.19
N ARG A 141 15.50 -3.34 11.58
CA ARG A 141 15.58 -3.56 10.13
C ARG A 141 15.06 -2.34 9.37
N ALA A 142 15.60 -2.13 8.19
CA ALA A 142 15.09 -1.13 7.27
C ALA A 142 13.68 -1.51 6.77
N GLU A 143 13.01 -0.54 6.19
CA GLU A 143 11.74 -0.76 5.51
C GLU A 143 11.91 -1.77 4.36
N CYS A 144 10.87 -2.54 4.09
CA CYS A 144 10.82 -3.43 2.94
C CYS A 144 10.92 -2.61 1.64
N PRO A 145 11.85 -2.94 0.71
CA PRO A 145 12.02 -2.16 -0.52
C PRO A 145 10.75 -2.05 -1.36
N ALA A 146 9.95 -3.11 -1.41
CA ALA A 146 8.69 -3.08 -2.12
C ALA A 146 7.62 -2.22 -1.41
N CYS A 147 7.65 -2.12 -0.06
CA CYS A 147 6.79 -1.18 0.66
C CYS A 147 7.16 0.28 0.35
N ALA A 148 8.46 0.59 0.26
CA ALA A 148 8.92 1.93 -0.12
C ALA A 148 8.45 2.30 -1.53
N ALA A 149 8.61 1.39 -2.50
CA ALA A 149 8.11 1.58 -3.87
C ALA A 149 6.58 1.74 -3.92
N ALA A 150 5.85 0.93 -3.14
CA ALA A 150 4.38 1.03 -3.03
C ALA A 150 3.93 2.38 -2.46
N ALA A 151 4.59 2.88 -1.41
CA ALA A 151 4.28 4.19 -0.82
C ALA A 151 4.55 5.35 -1.79
N ASP A 152 5.58 5.24 -2.64
CA ASP A 152 5.85 6.22 -3.69
C ASP A 152 4.75 6.24 -4.77
N THR A 153 4.27 5.07 -5.16
CA THR A 153 3.15 4.93 -6.10
C THR A 153 1.87 5.51 -5.49
N GLU A 154 1.54 5.13 -4.26
CA GLU A 154 0.37 5.63 -3.53
C GLU A 154 0.33 7.16 -3.51
N ARG A 155 1.43 7.81 -3.13
CA ARG A 155 1.52 9.27 -3.08
C ARG A 155 1.33 9.92 -4.45
N ARG A 156 1.95 9.38 -5.50
CA ARG A 156 1.82 9.90 -6.86
C ARG A 156 0.40 9.76 -7.39
N ASP A 157 -0.22 8.61 -7.16
CA ASP A 157 -1.57 8.33 -7.67
C ASP A 157 -2.61 9.16 -6.92
N LEU A 158 -2.48 9.35 -5.60
CA LEU A 158 -3.34 10.25 -4.83
C LEU A 158 -3.20 11.70 -5.30
N ALA A 159 -1.98 12.20 -5.50
CA ALA A 159 -1.74 13.55 -6.00
C ALA A 159 -2.32 13.75 -7.41
N THR A 160 -2.17 12.74 -8.29
CA THR A 160 -2.74 12.76 -9.64
C THR A 160 -4.27 12.76 -9.59
N LEU A 161 -4.86 11.91 -8.77
CA LEU A 161 -6.31 11.83 -8.61
C LEU A 161 -6.89 13.14 -8.08
N VAL A 162 -6.29 13.74 -7.05
CA VAL A 162 -6.74 15.02 -6.52
C VAL A 162 -6.61 16.12 -7.58
N THR A 163 -5.46 16.20 -8.26
CA THR A 163 -5.20 17.28 -9.22
C THR A 163 -6.11 17.21 -10.45
N LEU A 164 -6.44 16.00 -10.90
CA LEU A 164 -7.17 15.77 -12.16
C LEU A 164 -8.61 15.26 -11.95
N ILE A 165 -9.17 15.37 -10.74
CA ILE A 165 -10.52 14.86 -10.44
C ILE A 165 -11.63 15.56 -11.25
N GLU A 166 -11.38 16.76 -11.77
CA GLU A 166 -12.30 17.49 -12.62
C GLU A 166 -12.02 17.26 -14.13
N ASP A 167 -10.94 16.53 -14.49
CA ASP A 167 -10.69 16.13 -15.87
C ASP A 167 -11.80 15.19 -16.37
N GLY A 168 -12.28 15.42 -17.61
CA GLY A 168 -13.48 14.78 -18.14
C GLY A 168 -13.45 13.26 -18.07
N ASP A 169 -12.35 12.64 -18.51
CA ASP A 169 -12.22 11.17 -18.58
C ASP A 169 -12.03 10.56 -17.19
N LEU A 170 -11.16 11.15 -16.36
CA LEU A 170 -10.95 10.66 -15.00
C LEU A 170 -12.17 10.90 -14.12
N ALA A 171 -12.84 12.04 -14.26
CA ALA A 171 -14.09 12.33 -13.54
C ALA A 171 -15.18 11.32 -13.87
N ALA A 172 -15.34 10.97 -15.15
CA ALA A 172 -16.31 9.97 -15.61
C ALA A 172 -15.96 8.57 -15.12
N ALA A 173 -14.68 8.16 -15.22
CA ALA A 173 -14.19 6.88 -14.72
C ALA A 173 -14.36 6.77 -13.20
N TYR A 174 -13.99 7.81 -12.44
CA TYR A 174 -14.16 7.83 -11.00
C TYR A 174 -15.64 7.78 -10.58
N ALA A 175 -16.53 8.43 -11.35
CA ALA A 175 -17.96 8.35 -11.08
C ALA A 175 -18.50 6.91 -11.14
N GLN A 176 -17.96 6.06 -11.99
CA GLN A 176 -18.34 4.65 -12.13
C GLN A 176 -17.64 3.70 -11.13
N SER A 177 -16.51 4.12 -10.54
CA SER A 177 -15.74 3.31 -9.60
C SER A 177 -16.42 3.15 -8.25
N ASP A 178 -15.89 2.26 -7.40
CA ASP A 178 -16.30 2.13 -6.00
C ASP A 178 -15.82 3.29 -5.10
N GLY A 179 -14.94 4.15 -5.62
CA GLY A 179 -14.35 5.28 -4.88
C GLY A 179 -13.15 4.89 -4.02
N LEU A 180 -12.65 5.84 -3.23
CA LEU A 180 -11.52 5.57 -2.33
C LEU A 180 -11.96 4.71 -1.13
N CYS A 181 -11.04 3.89 -0.63
CA CYS A 181 -11.16 3.27 0.68
C CYS A 181 -10.86 4.28 1.79
N VAL A 182 -11.23 3.94 3.04
CA VAL A 182 -11.02 4.81 4.20
C VAL A 182 -9.56 5.23 4.36
N PRO A 183 -8.55 4.31 4.34
CA PRO A 183 -7.16 4.71 4.46
C PRO A 183 -6.71 5.73 3.40
N HIS A 184 -7.06 5.52 2.12
CA HIS A 184 -6.67 6.45 1.05
C HIS A 184 -7.43 7.78 1.13
N LEU A 185 -8.70 7.78 1.55
CA LEU A 185 -9.42 9.04 1.75
C LEU A 185 -8.82 9.86 2.90
N PHE A 186 -8.42 9.20 4.00
CA PHE A 186 -7.73 9.89 5.09
C PHE A 186 -6.36 10.42 4.66
N ALA A 187 -5.62 9.69 3.84
CA ALA A 187 -4.37 10.19 3.26
C ALA A 187 -4.57 11.46 2.42
N VAL A 188 -5.65 11.53 1.61
CA VAL A 188 -6.02 12.76 0.88
C VAL A 188 -6.32 13.90 1.85
N LEU A 189 -7.08 13.65 2.92
CA LEU A 189 -7.44 14.69 3.89
C LEU A 189 -6.23 15.21 4.67
N GLU A 190 -5.27 14.34 4.99
CA GLU A 190 -4.05 14.71 5.71
C GLU A 190 -3.08 15.55 4.86
N HIS A 191 -3.01 15.28 3.55
CA HIS A 191 -2.04 15.93 2.68
C HIS A 191 -2.62 17.11 1.89
N ASP A 192 -3.86 17.01 1.45
CA ASP A 192 -4.50 17.95 0.51
C ASP A 192 -5.87 18.48 0.98
N GLY A 193 -6.26 18.24 2.24
CA GLY A 193 -7.63 18.49 2.73
C GLY A 193 -8.14 19.93 2.59
N GLU A 194 -7.26 20.91 2.47
CA GLU A 194 -7.64 22.31 2.25
C GLU A 194 -7.96 22.63 0.79
N ARG A 195 -7.54 21.81 -0.16
CA ARG A 195 -7.75 22.02 -1.58
C ARG A 195 -9.22 21.77 -1.96
N ARG A 196 -9.74 22.57 -2.88
CA ARG A 196 -11.10 22.43 -3.42
C ARG A 196 -11.31 21.05 -4.07
N GLU A 197 -10.33 20.58 -4.84
CA GLU A 197 -10.36 19.32 -5.57
C GLU A 197 -10.40 18.12 -4.58
N ALA A 198 -9.66 18.20 -3.47
CA ALA A 198 -9.71 17.19 -2.42
C ALA A 198 -11.11 17.12 -1.78
N ARG A 199 -11.74 18.26 -1.50
CA ARG A 199 -13.12 18.31 -0.96
C ARG A 199 -14.12 17.68 -1.94
N LEU A 200 -13.99 18.01 -3.24
CA LEU A 200 -14.83 17.40 -4.28
C LEU A 200 -14.66 15.86 -4.32
N LEU A 201 -13.42 15.38 -4.20
CA LEU A 201 -13.13 13.95 -4.15
C LEU A 201 -13.74 13.30 -2.90
N VAL A 202 -13.67 13.95 -1.75
CA VAL A 202 -14.30 13.52 -0.50
C VAL A 202 -15.82 13.40 -0.68
N ASP A 203 -16.48 14.41 -1.22
CA ASP A 203 -17.92 14.41 -1.40
C ASP A 203 -18.36 13.28 -2.35
N ARG A 204 -17.70 13.13 -3.50
CA ARG A 204 -17.94 12.03 -4.44
C ARG A 204 -17.73 10.64 -3.79
N THR A 205 -16.72 10.51 -2.94
CA THR A 205 -16.44 9.25 -2.22
C THR A 205 -17.54 8.96 -1.20
N ARG A 206 -17.97 9.98 -0.44
CA ARG A 206 -19.05 9.84 0.56
C ARG A 206 -20.38 9.40 -0.06
N GLU A 207 -20.72 9.91 -1.23
CA GLU A 207 -21.92 9.47 -1.97
C GLU A 207 -21.87 7.98 -2.29
N LYS A 208 -20.69 7.47 -2.69
CA LYS A 208 -20.49 6.04 -2.95
C LYS A 208 -20.60 5.20 -1.68
N TRP A 209 -20.02 5.66 -0.59
CA TRP A 209 -20.13 4.99 0.72
C TRP A 209 -21.57 4.99 1.24
N ALA A 210 -22.30 6.09 1.04
CA ALA A 210 -23.73 6.14 1.40
C ALA A 210 -24.57 5.14 0.59
N ARG A 211 -24.27 4.96 -0.70
CA ARG A 211 -24.90 3.94 -1.54
C ARG A 211 -24.57 2.53 -1.02
N LEU A 212 -23.30 2.23 -0.78
CA LEU A 212 -22.87 0.95 -0.21
C LEU A 212 -23.55 0.68 1.14
N GLY A 213 -23.67 1.71 2.00
CA GLY A 213 -24.41 1.60 3.26
C GLY A 213 -25.86 1.20 3.10
N ARG A 214 -26.55 1.73 2.07
CA ARG A 214 -27.93 1.31 1.76
C ARG A 214 -28.00 -0.13 1.24
N GLU A 215 -27.09 -0.53 0.38
CA GLU A 215 -27.01 -1.88 -0.17
C GLU A 215 -26.76 -2.93 0.93
N ILE A 216 -25.86 -2.65 1.87
CA ILE A 216 -25.58 -3.57 2.99
C ILE A 216 -26.77 -3.60 3.99
N SER A 217 -27.43 -2.47 4.23
CA SER A 217 -28.63 -2.44 5.07
C SER A 217 -29.77 -3.24 4.45
N SER A 218 -29.95 -3.15 3.14
CA SER A 218 -30.91 -3.97 2.40
C SER A 218 -30.54 -5.45 2.47
N PHE A 219 -29.27 -5.80 2.26
CA PHE A 219 -28.77 -7.17 2.42
C PHE A 219 -29.10 -7.74 3.81
N VAL A 220 -28.81 -6.98 4.88
CA VAL A 220 -29.09 -7.41 6.26
C VAL A 220 -30.59 -7.58 6.48
N SER A 221 -31.43 -6.65 6.00
CA SER A 221 -32.89 -6.74 6.18
C SER A 221 -33.50 -7.92 5.43
N LYS A 222 -32.97 -8.28 4.26
CA LYS A 222 -33.40 -9.43 3.47
C LYS A 222 -32.91 -10.78 4.02
N HIS A 223 -32.00 -10.75 4.98
CA HIS A 223 -31.53 -11.95 5.67
C HIS A 223 -32.50 -12.43 6.78
N ASP A 224 -33.50 -11.63 7.11
CA ASP A 224 -34.58 -12.06 8.00
C ASP A 224 -35.44 -13.14 7.31
N TYR A 225 -35.67 -14.27 7.98
CA TYR A 225 -36.46 -15.39 7.46
C TYR A 225 -37.90 -15.03 7.05
N ARG A 226 -38.39 -13.85 7.49
CA ARG A 226 -39.70 -13.30 7.12
C ARG A 226 -39.69 -12.55 5.80
N ASN A 227 -38.50 -12.21 5.32
CA ASN A 227 -38.34 -11.49 4.07
C ASN A 227 -37.97 -12.49 2.96
N HIS A 228 -38.80 -12.54 1.93
CA HIS A 228 -38.62 -13.44 0.78
C HIS A 228 -38.15 -12.70 -0.49
N GLU A 229 -37.76 -11.42 -0.38
CA GLU A 229 -37.27 -10.68 -1.52
C GLU A 229 -35.87 -11.20 -1.95
N PRO A 230 -35.63 -11.41 -3.26
CA PRO A 230 -34.34 -11.85 -3.73
C PRO A 230 -33.30 -10.74 -3.56
N TYR A 231 -32.04 -11.14 -3.35
CA TYR A 231 -30.92 -10.22 -3.36
C TYR A 231 -30.61 -9.76 -4.77
N THR A 232 -30.30 -8.48 -4.93
CA THR A 232 -29.61 -7.99 -6.12
C THR A 232 -28.12 -8.38 -6.06
N GLN A 233 -27.43 -8.38 -7.21
CA GLN A 233 -26.00 -8.64 -7.24
C GLN A 233 -25.20 -7.63 -6.40
N ALA A 234 -25.61 -6.35 -6.40
CA ALA A 234 -24.97 -5.30 -5.61
C ALA A 234 -25.13 -5.55 -4.10
N GLU A 235 -26.33 -5.94 -3.65
CA GLU A 235 -26.59 -6.29 -2.25
C GLU A 235 -25.79 -7.52 -1.82
N ALA A 236 -25.77 -8.57 -2.62
CA ALA A 236 -25.03 -9.81 -2.32
C ALA A 236 -23.52 -9.57 -2.19
N ALA A 237 -22.95 -8.62 -2.95
CA ALA A 237 -21.55 -8.27 -2.90
C ALA A 237 -21.21 -7.17 -1.86
N SER A 238 -22.23 -6.54 -1.25
CA SER A 238 -22.06 -5.32 -0.43
C SER A 238 -21.14 -5.54 0.79
N TYR A 239 -21.24 -6.69 1.46
CA TYR A 239 -20.42 -6.98 2.65
C TYR A 239 -18.92 -7.06 2.31
N ALA A 240 -18.55 -7.71 1.20
CA ALA A 240 -17.16 -7.82 0.77
C ALA A 240 -16.60 -6.46 0.34
N ARG A 241 -17.42 -5.66 -0.36
CA ARG A 241 -17.07 -4.27 -0.73
C ARG A 241 -16.90 -3.38 0.50
N ALA A 242 -17.70 -3.60 1.57
CA ALA A 242 -17.54 -2.86 2.82
C ALA A 242 -16.22 -3.20 3.54
N PHE A 243 -15.78 -4.45 3.51
CA PHE A 243 -14.47 -4.82 4.05
C PHE A 243 -13.34 -4.10 3.31
N GLU A 244 -13.38 -4.10 1.98
CA GLU A 244 -12.38 -3.42 1.17
C GLU A 244 -12.47 -1.89 1.33
N MET A 245 -13.66 -1.33 1.46
CA MET A 245 -13.86 0.09 1.72
C MET A 245 -13.23 0.51 3.05
N LEU A 246 -13.37 -0.28 4.11
CA LEU A 246 -12.83 0.04 5.44
C LEU A 246 -11.33 -0.22 5.57
N ALA A 247 -10.86 -1.35 5.06
CA ALA A 247 -9.49 -1.81 5.28
C ALA A 247 -8.53 -1.55 4.11
N GLY A 248 -9.05 -1.16 2.94
CA GLY A 248 -8.33 -1.18 1.68
C GLY A 248 -8.25 -2.59 1.08
N ALA A 249 -7.71 -2.71 -0.13
CA ALA A 249 -7.54 -4.00 -0.75
C ALA A 249 -6.48 -4.84 -0.01
N LYS A 250 -6.66 -6.15 -0.06
CA LYS A 250 -5.70 -7.10 0.50
C LYS A 250 -4.30 -6.83 -0.07
N SER A 251 -3.28 -6.84 0.77
CA SER A 251 -1.87 -6.65 0.42
C SER A 251 -1.44 -5.21 0.12
N VAL A 252 -2.27 -4.20 0.31
CA VAL A 252 -1.89 -2.79 0.14
C VAL A 252 -1.35 -2.22 1.45
N PHE A 253 -2.13 -2.28 2.51
CA PHE A 253 -1.68 -1.81 3.81
C PHE A 253 -1.02 -2.96 4.55
N GLY A 254 0.33 -2.95 4.54
CA GLY A 254 1.13 -4.03 5.10
C GLY A 254 0.81 -4.34 6.55
N ASN A 255 0.92 -5.62 6.88
CA ASN A 255 0.71 -6.14 8.23
C ASN A 255 2.00 -6.06 9.05
N ASP A 256 2.77 -4.99 8.94
CA ASP A 256 4.01 -4.82 9.69
C ASP A 256 3.69 -4.33 11.12
N LEU A 257 3.34 -5.29 11.97
CA LEU A 257 3.05 -5.06 13.39
C LEU A 257 4.18 -4.37 14.16
N HIS A 258 5.35 -4.24 13.54
CA HIS A 258 6.56 -3.68 14.15
C HIS A 258 6.93 -2.28 13.64
N ALA A 259 6.59 -1.90 12.42
CA ALA A 259 6.98 -0.62 11.83
C ALA A 259 6.22 0.58 12.40
N ARG A 260 4.97 0.40 12.85
CA ARG A 260 4.12 1.50 13.34
C ARG A 260 4.33 1.90 14.82
N ARG A 261 5.31 1.33 15.52
CA ARG A 261 5.57 1.68 16.93
C ARG A 261 6.50 2.87 17.14
N SER A 262 6.98 3.52 16.11
CA SER A 262 7.93 4.64 16.21
C SER A 262 7.31 6.03 16.08
N THR A 263 6.03 6.16 15.82
CA THR A 263 5.34 7.47 15.88
C THR A 263 4.45 7.51 17.11
N PRO A 264 4.70 8.37 18.10
CA PRO A 264 3.76 8.56 19.21
C PRO A 264 2.54 9.28 18.65
N VAL A 265 1.46 8.54 18.44
CA VAL A 265 0.13 9.14 18.23
C VAL A 265 -0.22 9.87 19.52
N ALA A 266 -0.22 11.20 19.48
CA ALA A 266 -0.80 12.01 20.53
C ALA A 266 -2.28 11.59 20.67
N ARG A 267 -2.57 10.86 21.76
CA ARG A 267 -3.94 10.55 22.16
C ARG A 267 -4.56 11.84 22.69
N THR A 268 -5.32 12.51 21.86
CA THR A 268 -6.41 13.38 22.33
C THR A 268 -7.70 12.77 21.82
N LEU A 269 -8.34 11.97 22.68
CA LEU A 269 -9.75 11.64 22.53
C LEU A 269 -10.52 12.89 23.01
N PRO A 270 -11.42 13.46 22.22
CA PRO A 270 -12.36 14.45 22.73
C PRO A 270 -13.40 13.73 23.60
N THR A 271 -13.62 14.28 24.79
CA THR A 271 -14.72 13.97 25.72
C THR A 271 -16.07 14.28 25.10
#